data_0c52b3fc10b708ebfb1e6f7b8765c922
#
_entry.id   0c52b3fc10b708ebfb1e6f7b8765c922
#
_cell.length_a   1.000
_cell.length_b   1.000
_cell.length_c   1.000
_cell.angle_alpha   90.00
_cell.angle_beta   90.00
_cell.angle_gamma   90.00
#
_symmetry.space_group_name_H-M   'P 1'
#
loop_
_entity.id
_entity.type
_entity.pdbx_description
1 polymer ?
#
loop_
_entity_poly.entity_id
_entity_poly.type
_entity_poly.pdbx_seq_one_letter_code
_entity_poly.pdbx_strand_id
1 'polypeptide(L)'
;MKMGKNGMFSSITKRPTRWSLAPWTAIVLNLAAHCMPATAGESPTARCAKLRQAAIPDTRIELAHTLPSRTRFTNVDGSITTTQVSLCRVVATVSTEPKQKLGIEVWMPLDWNGRLLGAGKSGFGGFIDYRALTTGTGRGFATVSGDTGYKGSGSGEPGKRLDWAADPTSLSNWAHLSVHSMTVAAKAIMNAYYGRGPEYSYFSGCGGVEAMQEVQNFSSDYDGVDARSPGIYYGQLMESFLWGAMLPARQPDARLTKDALALLNRAALRSCGGTPGLENGFLDDPSQCHFDPAQLQCKGRDDGSGCLSAKQVEEAKRLYSPVRNSVTGEVIYPGFAP
;
A
#
# COMPACT_ATOMS: atom_id res chain seq x y z
N MET A 1 -21.38 33.70 -41.38
CA MET A 1 -22.27 34.85 -41.59
C MET A 1 -21.79 36.00 -40.70
N LYS A 2 -21.28 37.07 -41.32
CA LYS A 2 -20.98 38.46 -40.93
C LYS A 2 -20.82 38.82 -39.45
N MET A 3 -19.62 39.16 -39.03
CA MET A 3 -18.99 40.47 -38.76
C MET A 3 -19.89 41.58 -38.17
N GLY A 4 -19.45 42.17 -37.05
CA GLY A 4 -19.85 43.46 -36.52
C GLY A 4 -18.80 44.02 -35.56
N LYS A 5 -17.90 44.87 -36.06
CA LYS A 5 -17.01 45.78 -35.32
C LYS A 5 -17.79 47.00 -34.89
N ASN A 6 -17.54 47.56 -33.73
CA ASN A 6 -17.50 49.02 -33.49
C ASN A 6 -16.89 49.26 -32.11
N GLY A 7 -15.92 49.97 -32.06
CA GLY A 7 -15.05 50.79 -31.41
C GLY A 7 -15.65 52.12 -30.92
N MET A 8 -15.21 52.59 -29.75
CA MET A 8 -15.33 54.00 -29.41
C MET A 8 -14.20 54.36 -28.44
N PHE A 9 -13.24 55.12 -28.98
CA PHE A 9 -12.22 55.87 -28.22
C PHE A 9 -12.88 57.09 -27.61
N SER A 10 -12.67 57.35 -26.31
CA SER A 10 -12.97 58.65 -25.68
C SER A 10 -11.68 59.17 -25.08
N SER A 11 -11.22 60.30 -25.62
CA SER A 11 -10.10 61.10 -25.20
C SER A 11 -10.46 61.94 -23.95
N ILE A 12 -9.67 61.85 -22.89
CA ILE A 12 -9.75 62.75 -21.73
C ILE A 12 -8.51 63.64 -21.70
N THR A 13 -8.77 64.92 -21.92
CA THR A 13 -7.84 66.05 -21.90
C THR A 13 -7.29 66.32 -20.50
N LYS A 14 -5.98 66.49 -20.40
CA LYS A 14 -5.25 66.89 -19.19
C LYS A 14 -5.45 68.39 -18.96
N ARG A 15 -5.81 68.79 -17.71
CA ARG A 15 -5.62 70.17 -17.19
C ARG A 15 -4.44 70.18 -16.20
N PRO A 16 -3.59 71.21 -16.23
CA PRO A 16 -2.52 71.35 -15.29
C PRO A 16 -3.00 72.04 -14.00
N THR A 17 -2.73 71.45 -12.82
CA THR A 17 -2.93 72.08 -11.54
C THR A 17 -1.61 72.69 -11.01
N ARG A 18 -1.72 73.95 -10.61
CA ARG A 18 -0.62 74.78 -10.06
C ARG A 18 -0.12 74.22 -8.73
N TRP A 19 1.18 74.15 -8.57
CA TRP A 19 1.87 73.85 -7.34
C TRP A 19 2.00 75.09 -6.50
N SER A 20 1.46 75.09 -5.26
CA SER A 20 1.71 76.09 -4.24
C SER A 20 2.82 75.54 -3.32
N LEU A 21 3.91 76.33 -3.16
CA LEU A 21 5.00 76.06 -2.22
C LEU A 21 4.55 76.47 -0.83
N ALA A 22 4.46 75.54 0.11
CA ALA A 22 4.36 75.73 1.53
C ALA A 22 5.67 75.32 2.24
N PRO A 23 6.12 76.01 3.29
CA PRO A 23 7.44 75.81 3.86
C PRO A 23 7.53 74.56 4.68
N TRP A 24 8.65 73.87 4.52
CA TRP A 24 9.00 72.63 5.23
C TRP A 24 9.41 72.96 6.67
N THR A 25 8.55 72.63 7.63
CA THR A 25 8.95 72.40 9.02
C THR A 25 9.47 71.02 9.21
N ALA A 26 10.74 70.84 9.42
CA ALA A 26 11.40 69.59 9.68
C ALA A 26 10.92 69.01 11.03
N ILE A 27 10.01 68.03 10.99
CA ILE A 27 9.71 67.17 12.15
C ILE A 27 10.71 66.05 12.11
N VAL A 28 11.70 66.07 12.99
CA VAL A 28 12.59 64.94 13.24
C VAL A 28 11.78 63.88 13.99
N LEU A 29 11.17 62.94 13.28
CA LEU A 29 10.62 61.73 13.88
C LEU A 29 11.80 60.81 14.23
N ASN A 30 12.09 60.67 15.52
CA ASN A 30 12.94 59.62 16.04
C ASN A 30 12.24 58.26 15.84
N LEU A 31 12.48 57.61 14.72
CA LEU A 31 12.14 56.20 14.52
C LEU A 31 13.10 55.35 15.35
N ALA A 32 12.79 55.18 16.64
CA ALA A 32 13.34 54.06 17.39
C ALA A 32 12.84 52.78 16.70
N ALA A 33 13.69 52.18 15.87
CA ALA A 33 13.47 50.84 15.31
C ALA A 33 13.39 49.84 16.48
N HIS A 34 12.17 49.58 16.95
CA HIS A 34 11.93 48.45 17.82
C HIS A 34 12.21 47.20 16.97
N CYS A 35 13.42 46.66 17.07
CA CYS A 35 13.72 45.28 16.69
C CYS A 35 12.81 44.40 17.55
N MET A 36 11.58 44.09 17.05
CA MET A 36 10.81 43.02 17.63
C MET A 36 11.65 41.74 17.44
N PRO A 37 11.98 41.04 18.53
CA PRO A 37 12.62 39.75 18.38
C PRO A 37 11.67 38.91 17.51
N ALA A 38 12.14 38.43 16.34
CA ALA A 38 11.45 37.44 15.58
C ALA A 38 11.20 36.28 16.56
N THR A 39 9.93 36.02 16.87
CA THR A 39 9.56 34.84 17.66
C THR A 39 10.13 33.65 16.91
N ALA A 40 11.22 33.09 17.41
CA ALA A 40 11.87 31.93 16.84
C ALA A 40 10.80 30.85 16.78
N GLY A 41 10.35 30.52 15.57
CA GLY A 41 9.33 29.47 15.35
C GLY A 41 9.80 28.20 16.03
N GLU A 42 8.90 27.46 16.63
CA GLU A 42 9.21 26.25 17.34
C GLU A 42 10.01 25.26 16.44
N SER A 43 11.12 24.73 16.97
CA SER A 43 11.98 23.83 16.22
C SER A 43 11.23 22.54 15.79
N PRO A 44 11.55 21.95 14.64
CA PRO A 44 10.94 20.67 14.21
C PRO A 44 11.04 19.58 15.27
N THR A 45 12.13 19.53 16.01
CA THR A 45 12.34 18.58 17.11
C THR A 45 11.37 18.82 18.27
N ALA A 46 11.16 20.07 18.67
CA ALA A 46 10.21 20.41 19.73
C ALA A 46 8.76 20.10 19.30
N ARG A 47 8.37 20.43 18.05
CA ARG A 47 7.06 20.09 17.50
C ARG A 47 6.83 18.57 17.47
N CYS A 48 7.85 17.80 17.07
CA CYS A 48 7.76 16.33 17.06
C CYS A 48 7.53 15.77 18.47
N ALA A 49 8.30 16.24 19.46
CA ALA A 49 8.17 15.79 20.84
C ALA A 49 6.80 16.13 21.46
N LYS A 50 6.22 17.26 21.13
CA LYS A 50 4.88 17.68 21.60
C LYS A 50 3.76 16.77 21.12
N LEU A 51 3.92 16.03 20.01
CA LEU A 51 2.92 15.10 19.53
C LEU A 51 2.51 14.05 20.57
N ARG A 52 3.41 13.68 21.49
CA ARG A 52 3.07 12.75 22.57
C ARG A 52 1.96 13.24 23.49
N GLN A 53 1.70 14.53 23.51
CA GLN A 53 0.64 15.16 24.30
C GLN A 53 -0.53 15.64 23.44
N ALA A 54 -0.47 15.42 22.12
CA ALA A 54 -1.53 15.82 21.21
C ALA A 54 -2.79 14.97 21.43
N ALA A 55 -3.91 15.63 21.56
CA ALA A 55 -5.22 14.97 21.62
C ALA A 55 -5.67 14.63 20.18
N ILE A 56 -5.36 13.43 19.73
CA ILE A 56 -5.80 12.88 18.44
C ILE A 56 -6.96 11.92 18.73
N PRO A 57 -8.14 12.07 18.09
CA PRO A 57 -9.26 11.17 18.30
C PRO A 57 -8.85 9.71 18.12
N ASP A 58 -9.33 8.85 19.01
CA ASP A 58 -9.13 7.39 19.01
C ASP A 58 -7.66 6.94 18.89
N THR A 59 -6.69 7.86 19.09
CA THR A 59 -5.27 7.59 18.84
C THR A 59 -4.42 7.93 20.07
N ARG A 60 -3.66 6.95 20.53
CA ARG A 60 -2.64 7.14 21.58
C ARG A 60 -1.25 7.12 20.94
N ILE A 61 -0.55 8.24 21.03
CA ILE A 61 0.85 8.33 20.58
C ILE A 61 1.77 7.79 21.67
N GLU A 62 2.51 6.73 21.35
CA GLU A 62 3.42 6.04 22.27
C GLU A 62 4.83 6.62 22.18
N LEU A 63 5.24 6.96 20.95
CA LEU A 63 6.55 7.52 20.66
C LEU A 63 6.41 8.64 19.63
N ALA A 64 7.10 9.74 19.88
CA ALA A 64 7.31 10.80 18.88
C ALA A 64 8.70 11.41 19.10
N HIS A 65 9.59 11.24 18.14
CA HIS A 65 10.94 11.81 18.19
C HIS A 65 11.51 12.05 16.81
N THR A 66 12.39 13.03 16.70
CA THR A 66 13.09 13.36 15.47
C THR A 66 14.28 12.43 15.29
N LEU A 67 14.39 11.83 14.10
CA LEU A 67 15.53 11.05 13.66
C LEU A 67 16.28 11.81 12.55
N PRO A 68 17.57 12.08 12.69
CA PRO A 68 18.40 12.58 11.59
C PRO A 68 18.45 11.60 10.41
N SER A 69 18.83 12.09 9.23
CA SER A 69 19.15 11.23 8.09
C SER A 69 20.26 10.24 8.44
N ARG A 70 20.24 9.05 7.82
CA ARG A 70 21.22 7.97 8.04
C ARG A 70 21.27 7.43 9.48
N THR A 71 20.23 7.66 10.27
CA THR A 71 20.09 7.07 11.61
C THR A 71 19.65 5.63 11.48
N ARG A 72 20.43 4.71 12.08
CA ARG A 72 20.09 3.29 12.21
C ARG A 72 19.38 3.07 13.54
N PHE A 73 18.24 2.40 13.53
CA PHE A 73 17.46 2.10 14.74
C PHE A 73 16.72 0.77 14.62
N THR A 74 16.29 0.26 15.77
CA THR A 74 15.46 -0.95 15.86
C THR A 74 13.99 -0.58 15.77
N ASN A 75 13.26 -1.26 14.93
CA ASN A 75 11.82 -1.13 14.74
C ASN A 75 11.04 -1.83 15.87
N VAL A 76 9.72 -1.60 15.90
CA VAL A 76 8.83 -2.24 16.90
C VAL A 76 8.81 -3.77 16.78
N ASP A 77 9.02 -4.30 15.58
CA ASP A 77 9.10 -5.74 15.29
C ASP A 77 10.49 -6.36 15.51
N GLY A 78 11.46 -5.56 15.98
CA GLY A 78 12.85 -5.99 16.19
C GLY A 78 13.74 -5.91 14.96
N SER A 79 13.20 -5.64 13.77
CA SER A 79 13.99 -5.41 12.56
C SER A 79 14.77 -4.10 12.63
N ILE A 80 15.78 -3.94 11.76
CA ILE A 80 16.64 -2.74 11.76
C ILE A 80 16.39 -1.95 10.47
N THR A 81 16.17 -0.65 10.64
CA THR A 81 15.99 0.29 9.52
C THR A 81 16.99 1.45 9.63
N THR A 82 17.31 2.04 8.49
CA THR A 82 18.12 3.27 8.40
C THR A 82 17.31 4.35 7.69
N THR A 83 17.19 5.53 8.31
CA THR A 83 16.49 6.68 7.69
C THR A 83 17.26 7.18 6.46
N GLN A 84 16.53 7.54 5.40
CA GLN A 84 17.11 8.20 4.22
C GLN A 84 17.19 9.72 4.41
N VAL A 85 16.23 10.28 5.12
CA VAL A 85 16.09 11.72 5.38
C VAL A 85 15.87 11.98 6.86
N SER A 86 16.05 13.21 7.29
CA SER A 86 15.66 13.64 8.65
C SER A 86 14.13 13.69 8.74
N LEU A 87 13.55 13.09 9.79
CA LEU A 87 12.11 12.94 9.93
C LEU A 87 11.65 12.94 11.40
N CYS A 88 10.38 13.25 11.63
CA CYS A 88 9.70 12.94 12.88
C CYS A 88 9.08 11.55 12.75
N ARG A 89 9.51 10.59 13.57
CA ARG A 89 8.93 9.24 13.69
C ARG A 89 7.87 9.23 14.78
N VAL A 90 6.68 8.79 14.45
CA VAL A 90 5.57 8.61 15.40
C VAL A 90 5.17 7.14 15.40
N VAL A 91 5.11 6.54 16.58
CA VAL A 91 4.50 5.22 16.83
C VAL A 91 3.23 5.48 17.62
N ALA A 92 2.12 4.95 17.15
CA ALA A 92 0.83 5.16 17.77
C ALA A 92 -0.06 3.91 17.70
N THR A 93 -1.03 3.87 18.61
CA THR A 93 -2.11 2.88 18.62
C THR A 93 -3.42 3.58 18.35
N VAL A 94 -4.17 3.10 17.37
CA VAL A 94 -5.52 3.57 17.03
C VAL A 94 -6.55 2.58 17.55
N SER A 95 -7.59 3.08 18.21
CA SER A 95 -8.73 2.27 18.64
C SER A 95 -9.77 2.23 17.52
N THR A 96 -9.99 1.06 16.91
CA THR A 96 -10.94 0.89 15.80
C THR A 96 -12.31 0.42 16.27
N GLU A 97 -12.33 -0.38 17.33
CA GLU A 97 -13.51 -0.94 17.99
C GLU A 97 -13.25 -1.03 19.49
N PRO A 98 -14.26 -1.19 20.37
CA PRO A 98 -14.10 -1.11 21.83
C PRO A 98 -12.99 -1.98 22.44
N LYS A 99 -12.53 -2.99 21.73
CA LYS A 99 -11.47 -3.91 22.20
C LYS A 99 -10.31 -4.08 21.24
N GLN A 100 -10.37 -3.47 20.04
CA GLN A 100 -9.34 -3.63 19.02
C GLN A 100 -8.38 -2.44 18.98
N LYS A 101 -7.12 -2.75 18.73
CA LYS A 101 -6.03 -1.78 18.67
C LYS A 101 -5.21 -2.04 17.40
N LEU A 102 -5.16 -1.02 16.58
CA LEU A 102 -4.35 -0.97 15.36
C LEU A 102 -3.04 -0.25 15.68
N GLY A 103 -1.90 -0.91 15.56
CA GLY A 103 -0.59 -0.28 15.61
C GLY A 103 -0.27 0.42 14.30
N ILE A 104 0.18 1.66 14.38
CA ILE A 104 0.61 2.44 13.20
C ILE A 104 1.95 3.11 13.43
N GLU A 105 2.70 3.31 12.35
CA GLU A 105 3.83 4.25 12.34
C GLU A 105 3.60 5.32 11.27
N VAL A 106 3.80 6.58 11.67
CA VAL A 106 3.76 7.74 10.75
C VAL A 106 5.13 8.38 10.72
N TRP A 107 5.76 8.39 9.56
CA TRP A 107 7.06 8.99 9.34
C TRP A 107 6.92 10.27 8.53
N MET A 108 7.32 11.40 9.12
CA MET A 108 7.09 12.74 8.59
C MET A 108 8.42 13.45 8.31
N PRO A 109 8.87 13.51 7.02
CA PRO A 109 10.09 14.22 6.65
C PRO A 109 10.09 15.68 7.12
N LEU A 110 11.25 16.21 7.52
CA LEU A 110 11.37 17.64 7.83
C LEU A 110 11.18 18.49 6.57
N ASP A 111 11.66 17.99 5.43
CA ASP A 111 11.45 18.57 4.10
C ASP A 111 10.31 17.82 3.39
N TRP A 112 9.08 18.13 3.82
CA TRP A 112 7.87 17.47 3.36
C TRP A 112 7.33 18.08 2.06
N ASN A 113 7.02 17.25 1.08
CA ASN A 113 6.51 17.67 -0.24
C ASN A 113 4.99 17.96 -0.30
N GLY A 114 4.30 18.03 0.85
CA GLY A 114 2.87 18.30 0.92
C GLY A 114 1.98 17.06 0.71
N ARG A 115 2.53 15.85 0.58
CA ARG A 115 1.79 14.64 0.20
C ARG A 115 1.87 13.55 1.27
N LEU A 116 0.78 12.76 1.38
CA LEU A 116 0.71 11.54 2.19
C LEU A 116 0.84 10.31 1.29
N LEU A 117 1.57 9.30 1.75
CA LEU A 117 1.58 7.95 1.20
C LEU A 117 1.14 6.97 2.27
N GLY A 118 -0.02 6.34 2.09
CA GLY A 118 -0.45 5.16 2.83
C GLY A 118 0.17 3.91 2.22
N ALA A 119 0.76 3.07 3.06
CA ALA A 119 1.39 1.83 2.65
C ALA A 119 0.56 0.63 3.14
N GLY A 120 -0.01 -0.12 2.20
CA GLY A 120 -0.76 -1.34 2.47
C GLY A 120 0.15 -2.56 2.70
N LYS A 121 -0.42 -3.57 3.32
CA LYS A 121 0.23 -4.87 3.56
C LYS A 121 0.17 -5.79 2.34
N SER A 122 0.77 -6.95 2.46
CA SER A 122 0.66 -8.04 1.49
C SER A 122 -0.02 -9.26 2.13
N GLY A 123 -1.00 -9.83 1.44
CA GLY A 123 -1.72 -11.04 1.87
C GLY A 123 -2.33 -10.91 3.26
N PHE A 124 -2.09 -11.90 4.12
CA PHE A 124 -2.56 -11.91 5.51
C PHE A 124 -1.61 -11.22 6.49
N GLY A 125 -0.72 -10.34 6.02
CA GLY A 125 0.25 -9.67 6.87
C GLY A 125 -0.39 -8.73 7.89
N GLY A 126 0.08 -8.79 9.13
CA GLY A 126 -0.23 -7.86 10.21
C GLY A 126 1.06 -7.22 10.72
N PHE A 127 1.70 -6.40 9.87
CA PHE A 127 2.99 -5.78 10.17
C PHE A 127 3.12 -4.40 9.54
N ILE A 128 3.95 -3.57 10.14
CA ILE A 128 4.35 -2.27 9.60
C ILE A 128 5.34 -2.48 8.44
N ASP A 129 5.07 -1.92 7.27
CA ASP A 129 5.98 -1.99 6.12
C ASP A 129 7.07 -0.91 6.21
N TYR A 130 8.16 -1.24 6.90
CA TYR A 130 9.30 -0.33 7.07
C TYR A 130 10.02 -0.01 5.76
N ARG A 131 9.94 -0.88 4.75
CA ARG A 131 10.49 -0.62 3.43
C ARG A 131 9.69 0.48 2.72
N ALA A 132 8.37 0.39 2.77
CA ALA A 132 7.50 1.43 2.21
C ALA A 132 7.66 2.75 2.96
N LEU A 133 7.72 2.76 4.30
CA LEU A 133 8.00 3.95 5.10
C LEU A 133 9.32 4.61 4.70
N THR A 134 10.40 3.84 4.56
CA THR A 134 11.71 4.34 4.15
C THR A 134 11.70 4.91 2.74
N THR A 135 11.12 4.18 1.79
CA THR A 135 11.09 4.59 0.38
C THR A 135 10.21 5.82 0.17
N GLY A 136 9.04 5.87 0.82
CA GLY A 136 8.12 7.00 0.72
C GLY A 136 8.74 8.28 1.30
N THR A 137 9.32 8.21 2.51
CA THR A 137 9.98 9.37 3.12
C THR A 137 11.21 9.82 2.34
N GLY A 138 11.97 8.91 1.74
CA GLY A 138 13.09 9.24 0.85
C GLY A 138 12.66 10.02 -0.40
N ARG A 139 11.38 9.95 -0.78
CA ARG A 139 10.76 10.72 -1.87
C ARG A 139 10.03 11.98 -1.37
N GLY A 140 10.17 12.33 -0.09
CA GLY A 140 9.58 13.51 0.54
C GLY A 140 8.13 13.35 0.99
N PHE A 141 7.51 12.16 0.88
CA PHE A 141 6.16 11.93 1.39
C PHE A 141 6.16 11.79 2.92
N ALA A 142 5.17 12.31 3.60
CA ALA A 142 4.78 11.74 4.87
C ALA A 142 4.19 10.36 4.59
N THR A 143 4.65 9.34 5.31
CA THR A 143 4.29 7.95 4.99
C THR A 143 3.73 7.27 6.23
N VAL A 144 2.65 6.50 6.07
CA VAL A 144 2.02 5.73 7.14
C VAL A 144 1.88 4.26 6.77
N SER A 145 2.09 3.38 7.73
CA SER A 145 1.81 1.94 7.64
C SER A 145 1.23 1.42 8.95
N GLY A 146 0.37 0.42 8.87
CA GLY A 146 -0.32 -0.18 10.02
C GLY A 146 -0.22 -1.70 10.06
N ASP A 147 -0.42 -2.28 11.26
CA ASP A 147 -0.35 -3.73 11.52
C ASP A 147 -1.71 -4.45 11.41
N THR A 148 -2.74 -3.75 10.87
CA THR A 148 -4.11 -4.26 10.69
C THR A 148 -4.85 -4.71 11.96
N GLY A 149 -4.30 -4.43 13.15
CA GLY A 149 -4.90 -4.78 14.43
C GLY A 149 -4.56 -6.19 14.92
N TYR A 150 -3.79 -6.94 14.14
CA TYR A 150 -3.19 -8.17 14.63
C TYR A 150 -1.67 -8.17 14.34
N LYS A 151 -0.87 -8.79 15.18
CA LYS A 151 0.59 -8.82 15.00
C LYS A 151 1.03 -10.14 14.39
N GLY A 152 1.52 -10.10 13.16
CA GLY A 152 2.05 -11.29 12.51
C GLY A 152 2.36 -11.10 11.03
N SER A 153 3.29 -11.87 10.53
CA SER A 153 3.71 -11.84 9.12
C SER A 153 2.73 -12.53 8.17
N GLY A 154 1.63 -13.11 8.67
CA GLY A 154 0.81 -14.05 7.91
C GLY A 154 1.52 -15.37 7.62
N SER A 155 2.78 -15.51 8.03
CA SER A 155 3.64 -16.69 7.82
C SER A 155 3.98 -17.41 9.14
N GLY A 156 3.19 -17.24 10.20
CA GLY A 156 3.35 -17.89 11.49
C GLY A 156 3.33 -19.43 11.42
N GLU A 157 3.42 -20.08 12.58
CA GLU A 157 3.38 -21.55 12.67
C GLU A 157 2.19 -22.15 11.91
N PRO A 158 2.37 -23.26 11.19
CA PRO A 158 1.26 -23.95 10.56
C PRO A 158 0.14 -24.24 11.56
N GLY A 159 -1.10 -23.87 11.22
CA GLY A 159 -2.28 -24.03 12.07
C GLY A 159 -2.64 -22.86 12.96
N LYS A 160 -1.74 -21.86 13.16
CA LYS A 160 -2.01 -20.67 13.97
C LYS A 160 -2.03 -19.35 13.18
N ARG A 161 -1.86 -19.40 11.88
CA ARG A 161 -1.68 -18.21 11.04
C ARG A 161 -2.91 -17.32 10.98
N LEU A 162 -4.09 -17.89 11.14
CA LEU A 162 -5.37 -17.23 10.96
C LEU A 162 -6.25 -17.32 12.21
N ASP A 163 -5.72 -17.70 13.38
CA ASP A 163 -6.49 -17.79 14.63
C ASP A 163 -7.18 -16.46 14.97
N TRP A 164 -6.55 -15.33 14.64
CA TRP A 164 -7.12 -14.00 14.79
C TRP A 164 -8.39 -13.79 13.96
N ALA A 165 -8.55 -14.48 12.82
CA ALA A 165 -9.72 -14.36 11.96
C ALA A 165 -10.97 -15.03 12.56
N ALA A 166 -10.85 -15.80 13.63
CA ALA A 166 -11.97 -16.31 14.40
C ALA A 166 -12.67 -15.21 15.23
N ASP A 167 -11.97 -14.10 15.50
CA ASP A 167 -12.57 -12.91 16.10
C ASP A 167 -13.17 -12.00 15.02
N PRO A 168 -14.51 -11.78 15.00
CA PRO A 168 -15.14 -10.96 13.97
C PRO A 168 -14.61 -9.53 13.87
N THR A 169 -14.17 -8.95 14.99
CA THR A 169 -13.65 -7.58 15.03
C THR A 169 -12.28 -7.49 14.38
N SER A 170 -11.39 -8.46 14.68
CA SER A 170 -10.09 -8.58 14.03
C SER A 170 -10.24 -8.82 12.52
N LEU A 171 -11.20 -9.66 12.13
CA LEU A 171 -11.51 -9.90 10.73
C LEU A 171 -12.02 -8.65 10.02
N SER A 172 -12.92 -7.88 10.66
CA SER A 172 -13.43 -6.62 10.15
C SER A 172 -12.31 -5.59 9.95
N ASN A 173 -11.41 -5.45 10.92
CA ASN A 173 -10.24 -4.57 10.79
C ASN A 173 -9.36 -4.97 9.63
N TRP A 174 -8.99 -6.25 9.55
CA TRP A 174 -8.15 -6.74 8.46
C TRP A 174 -8.81 -6.56 7.10
N ALA A 175 -10.12 -6.81 7.00
CA ALA A 175 -10.84 -6.81 5.74
C ALA A 175 -11.05 -5.40 5.16
N HIS A 176 -11.35 -4.39 6.00
CA HIS A 176 -11.74 -3.08 5.47
C HIS A 176 -11.54 -1.85 6.37
N LEU A 177 -11.41 -1.98 7.71
CA LEU A 177 -11.36 -0.80 8.58
C LEU A 177 -9.95 -0.27 8.84
N SER A 178 -8.93 -1.15 8.80
CA SER A 178 -7.59 -0.79 9.25
C SER A 178 -6.93 0.33 8.45
N VAL A 179 -7.07 0.32 7.12
CA VAL A 179 -6.46 1.33 6.26
C VAL A 179 -7.14 2.69 6.45
N HIS A 180 -8.47 2.71 6.49
CA HIS A 180 -9.24 3.93 6.79
C HIS A 180 -8.83 4.53 8.14
N SER A 181 -8.88 3.74 9.22
CA SER A 181 -8.54 4.20 10.57
C SER A 181 -7.09 4.71 10.66
N MET A 182 -6.15 4.00 10.04
CA MET A 182 -4.76 4.42 9.91
C MET A 182 -4.64 5.77 9.19
N THR A 183 -5.37 5.96 8.12
CA THR A 183 -5.32 7.15 7.27
C THR A 183 -5.87 8.37 8.00
N VAL A 184 -7.01 8.24 8.66
CA VAL A 184 -7.63 9.31 9.46
C VAL A 184 -6.68 9.75 10.58
N ALA A 185 -6.12 8.80 11.34
CA ALA A 185 -5.17 9.08 12.39
C ALA A 185 -3.89 9.75 11.85
N ALA A 186 -3.34 9.25 10.73
CA ALA A 186 -2.16 9.84 10.12
C ALA A 186 -2.39 11.28 9.67
N LYS A 187 -3.51 11.59 9.01
CA LYS A 187 -3.88 12.96 8.61
C LYS A 187 -3.99 13.90 9.82
N ALA A 188 -4.57 13.42 10.92
CA ALA A 188 -4.69 14.20 12.15
C ALA A 188 -3.31 14.45 12.80
N ILE A 189 -2.43 13.44 12.87
CA ILE A 189 -1.06 13.55 13.36
C ILE A 189 -0.26 14.55 12.49
N MET A 190 -0.39 14.46 11.17
CA MET A 190 0.26 15.37 10.23
C MET A 190 -0.20 16.81 10.42
N ASN A 191 -1.51 17.02 10.59
CA ASN A 191 -2.06 18.34 10.87
C ASN A 191 -1.50 18.93 12.19
N ALA A 192 -1.39 18.11 13.23
CA ALA A 192 -0.80 18.51 14.51
C ALA A 192 0.71 18.85 14.39
N TYR A 193 1.44 18.17 13.51
CA TYR A 193 2.88 18.38 13.32
C TYR A 193 3.22 19.53 12.36
N TYR A 194 2.61 19.52 11.15
CA TYR A 194 2.91 20.50 10.11
C TYR A 194 2.06 21.77 10.20
N GLY A 195 0.98 21.77 11.01
CA GLY A 195 -0.01 22.86 11.07
C GLY A 195 -0.99 22.83 9.88
N ARG A 196 -0.91 21.80 9.03
CA ARG A 196 -1.82 21.58 7.90
C ARG A 196 -1.86 20.10 7.53
N GLY A 197 -2.96 19.68 6.91
CA GLY A 197 -3.08 18.35 6.29
C GLY A 197 -2.32 18.22 4.98
N PRO A 198 -2.28 17.03 4.38
CA PRO A 198 -1.71 16.82 3.05
C PRO A 198 -2.56 17.51 1.97
N GLU A 199 -1.90 18.02 0.94
CA GLU A 199 -2.55 18.53 -0.28
C GLU A 199 -3.12 17.40 -1.12
N TYR A 200 -2.36 16.29 -1.18
CA TYR A 200 -2.77 15.05 -1.85
C TYR A 200 -2.38 13.85 -1.01
N SER A 201 -3.22 12.84 -1.06
CA SER A 201 -3.04 11.57 -0.36
C SER A 201 -3.04 10.43 -1.36
N TYR A 202 -2.08 9.53 -1.26
CA TYR A 202 -1.96 8.36 -2.13
C TYR A 202 -1.90 7.10 -1.29
N PHE A 203 -2.46 6.02 -1.81
CA PHE A 203 -2.31 4.69 -1.24
C PHE A 203 -1.61 3.77 -2.22
N SER A 204 -0.68 2.95 -1.74
CA SER A 204 -0.02 1.92 -2.53
C SER A 204 0.18 0.66 -1.69
N GLY A 205 -0.33 -0.46 -2.17
CA GLY A 205 -0.24 -1.72 -1.45
C GLY A 205 -0.10 -2.93 -2.36
N CYS A 206 0.76 -3.87 -1.95
CA CYS A 206 0.93 -5.16 -2.62
C CYS A 206 -0.15 -6.19 -2.21
N GLY A 207 -1.16 -5.80 -1.48
CA GLY A 207 -2.39 -6.53 -1.24
C GLY A 207 -3.54 -5.74 -1.82
N GLY A 208 -3.62 -5.59 -3.13
CA GLY A 208 -4.53 -4.70 -3.84
C GLY A 208 -6.01 -4.75 -3.41
N VAL A 209 -6.40 -5.76 -2.63
CA VAL A 209 -7.72 -5.83 -1.97
C VAL A 209 -7.96 -4.62 -1.09
N GLU A 210 -6.99 -4.22 -0.25
CA GLU A 210 -7.12 -3.02 0.60
C GLU A 210 -7.31 -1.76 -0.23
N ALA A 211 -6.53 -1.63 -1.30
CA ALA A 211 -6.63 -0.52 -2.23
C ALA A 211 -8.01 -0.43 -2.87
N MET A 212 -8.59 -1.56 -3.26
CA MET A 212 -9.94 -1.62 -3.82
C MET A 212 -11.02 -1.33 -2.77
N GLN A 213 -10.82 -1.77 -1.52
CA GLN A 213 -11.72 -1.44 -0.40
C GLN A 213 -11.73 0.07 -0.12
N GLU A 214 -10.56 0.71 -0.13
CA GLU A 214 -10.47 2.17 0.05
C GLU A 214 -11.24 2.93 -1.04
N VAL A 215 -11.06 2.57 -2.30
CA VAL A 215 -11.77 3.20 -3.41
C VAL A 215 -13.29 3.05 -3.29
N GLN A 216 -13.76 1.88 -2.87
CA GLN A 216 -15.19 1.57 -2.81
C GLN A 216 -15.88 2.13 -1.56
N ASN A 217 -15.23 2.08 -0.40
CA ASN A 217 -15.88 2.38 0.87
C ASN A 217 -15.42 3.72 1.48
N PHE A 218 -14.21 4.18 1.17
CA PHE A 218 -13.58 5.36 1.78
C PHE A 218 -12.94 6.28 0.73
N SER A 219 -13.67 6.56 -0.34
CA SER A 219 -13.17 7.29 -1.53
C SER A 219 -12.63 8.69 -1.23
N SER A 220 -12.93 9.27 -0.06
CA SER A 220 -12.40 10.56 0.38
C SER A 220 -11.03 10.48 1.06
N ASP A 221 -10.53 9.28 1.33
CA ASP A 221 -9.27 9.11 2.05
C ASP A 221 -8.06 9.37 1.15
N TYR A 222 -8.15 9.04 -0.11
CA TYR A 222 -7.04 9.14 -1.05
C TYR A 222 -7.45 9.75 -2.39
N ASP A 223 -6.58 10.60 -2.94
CA ASP A 223 -6.72 11.20 -4.27
C ASP A 223 -6.25 10.25 -5.37
N GLY A 224 -5.42 9.27 -5.03
CA GLY A 224 -4.92 8.27 -5.97
C GLY A 224 -4.57 6.96 -5.26
N VAL A 225 -4.89 5.85 -5.92
CA VAL A 225 -4.71 4.50 -5.37
C VAL A 225 -3.98 3.60 -6.37
N ASP A 226 -2.89 2.98 -5.93
CA ASP A 226 -2.12 1.98 -6.67
C ASP A 226 -2.40 0.59 -6.09
N ALA A 227 -3.32 -0.14 -6.73
CA ALA A 227 -3.73 -1.49 -6.34
C ALA A 227 -2.82 -2.53 -7.01
N ARG A 228 -1.83 -3.04 -6.29
CA ARG A 228 -0.93 -4.07 -6.80
C ARG A 228 -1.43 -5.46 -6.48
N SER A 229 -1.46 -6.32 -7.51
CA SER A 229 -1.89 -7.72 -7.39
C SER A 229 -3.24 -7.88 -6.66
N PRO A 230 -4.30 -7.19 -7.11
CA PRO A 230 -5.58 -7.19 -6.40
C PRO A 230 -6.29 -8.54 -6.55
N GLY A 231 -6.42 -9.27 -5.45
CA GLY A 231 -7.31 -10.44 -5.37
C GLY A 231 -8.76 -9.99 -5.17
N ILE A 232 -9.40 -9.42 -6.19
CA ILE A 232 -10.72 -8.77 -6.07
C ILE A 232 -11.79 -9.75 -5.55
N TYR A 233 -11.84 -10.94 -6.12
CA TYR A 233 -12.71 -12.03 -5.66
C TYR A 233 -11.99 -12.88 -4.62
N TYR A 234 -11.69 -12.32 -3.47
CA TYR A 234 -10.79 -12.92 -2.47
C TYR A 234 -11.28 -14.27 -1.96
N GLY A 235 -12.60 -14.44 -1.76
CA GLY A 235 -13.21 -15.73 -1.37
C GLY A 235 -12.89 -16.83 -2.39
N GLN A 236 -13.21 -16.60 -3.65
CA GLN A 236 -12.98 -17.57 -4.73
C GLN A 236 -11.47 -17.84 -4.94
N LEU A 237 -10.63 -16.83 -4.78
CA LEU A 237 -9.17 -17.00 -4.82
C LEU A 237 -8.70 -17.93 -3.70
N MET A 238 -9.20 -17.76 -2.47
CA MET A 238 -8.85 -18.64 -1.34
C MET A 238 -9.39 -20.06 -1.54
N GLU A 239 -10.59 -20.21 -2.09
CA GLU A 239 -11.14 -21.53 -2.46
C GLU A 239 -10.27 -22.23 -3.51
N SER A 240 -9.72 -21.49 -4.48
CA SER A 240 -8.81 -22.09 -5.48
C SER A 240 -7.51 -22.58 -4.86
N PHE A 241 -6.96 -21.85 -3.87
CA PHE A 241 -5.77 -22.29 -3.12
C PHE A 241 -6.06 -23.51 -2.25
N LEU A 242 -7.21 -23.54 -1.58
CA LEU A 242 -7.65 -24.70 -0.82
C LEU A 242 -7.83 -25.91 -1.74
N TRP A 243 -8.47 -25.72 -2.88
CA TRP A 243 -8.64 -26.75 -3.90
C TRP A 243 -7.29 -27.32 -4.33
N GLY A 244 -6.30 -26.46 -4.64
CA GLY A 244 -4.95 -26.89 -4.98
C GLY A 244 -4.24 -27.67 -3.88
N ALA A 245 -4.52 -27.38 -2.62
CA ALA A 245 -3.89 -28.03 -1.48
C ALA A 245 -4.54 -29.37 -1.08
N MET A 246 -5.79 -29.62 -1.44
CA MET A 246 -6.58 -30.74 -0.91
C MET A 246 -6.05 -32.12 -1.31
N LEU A 247 -5.72 -32.33 -2.59
CA LEU A 247 -5.29 -33.65 -3.07
C LEU A 247 -3.91 -34.03 -2.54
N PRO A 248 -2.87 -33.16 -2.62
CA PRO A 248 -1.57 -33.48 -2.03
C PRO A 248 -1.60 -33.64 -0.50
N ALA A 249 -2.57 -33.03 0.20
CA ALA A 249 -2.76 -33.24 1.63
C ALA A 249 -3.30 -34.61 1.97
N ARG A 250 -4.20 -35.16 1.11
CA ARG A 250 -4.77 -36.50 1.27
C ARG A 250 -3.91 -37.62 0.65
N GLN A 251 -3.20 -37.30 -0.43
CA GLN A 251 -2.36 -38.20 -1.19
C GLN A 251 -0.98 -37.53 -1.42
N PRO A 252 -0.02 -37.70 -0.51
CA PRO A 252 1.30 -37.02 -0.60
C PRO A 252 2.07 -37.32 -1.89
N ASP A 253 1.84 -38.46 -2.52
CA ASP A 253 2.44 -38.85 -3.79
C ASP A 253 1.84 -38.15 -5.03
N ALA A 254 0.70 -37.46 -4.88
CA ALA A 254 0.17 -36.53 -5.89
C ALA A 254 0.89 -35.18 -5.90
N ARG A 255 1.72 -34.89 -4.89
CA ARG A 255 2.39 -33.60 -4.79
C ARG A 255 3.29 -33.32 -5.99
N LEU A 256 3.06 -32.16 -6.63
CA LEU A 256 3.95 -31.65 -7.66
C LEU A 256 5.21 -31.09 -7.01
N THR A 257 6.33 -31.78 -7.18
CA THR A 257 7.64 -31.32 -6.71
C THR A 257 8.14 -30.16 -7.56
N LYS A 258 9.21 -29.49 -7.13
CA LYS A 258 9.84 -28.43 -7.93
C LYS A 258 10.23 -28.92 -9.33
N ASP A 259 10.72 -30.17 -9.44
CA ASP A 259 11.13 -30.75 -10.71
C ASP A 259 9.93 -31.08 -11.59
N ALA A 260 8.84 -31.61 -10.99
CA ALA A 260 7.57 -31.84 -11.67
C ALA A 260 6.97 -30.53 -12.23
N LEU A 261 6.98 -29.46 -11.43
CA LEU A 261 6.53 -28.12 -11.88
C LEU A 261 7.42 -27.58 -13.00
N ALA A 262 8.76 -27.74 -12.91
CA ALA A 262 9.69 -27.33 -13.96
C ALA A 262 9.47 -28.13 -15.25
N LEU A 263 9.14 -29.42 -15.15
CA LEU A 263 8.81 -30.28 -16.29
C LEU A 263 7.51 -29.80 -16.96
N LEU A 264 6.44 -29.57 -16.18
CA LEU A 264 5.16 -29.06 -16.67
C LEU A 264 5.35 -27.70 -17.37
N ASN A 265 6.05 -26.76 -16.75
CA ASN A 265 6.29 -25.46 -17.33
C ASN A 265 7.04 -25.54 -18.67
N ARG A 266 8.15 -26.29 -18.76
CA ARG A 266 8.87 -26.46 -20.02
C ARG A 266 8.02 -27.10 -21.10
N ALA A 267 7.17 -28.07 -20.75
CA ALA A 267 6.31 -28.75 -21.72
C ALA A 267 5.19 -27.82 -22.21
N ALA A 268 4.57 -27.06 -21.33
CA ALA A 268 3.56 -26.05 -21.68
C ALA A 268 4.14 -24.97 -22.59
N LEU A 269 5.31 -24.40 -22.23
CA LEU A 269 6.01 -23.40 -23.05
C LEU A 269 6.33 -23.95 -24.47
N ARG A 270 6.78 -25.20 -24.57
CA ARG A 270 7.06 -25.83 -25.85
C ARG A 270 5.80 -26.06 -26.66
N SER A 271 4.74 -26.56 -26.01
CA SER A 271 3.49 -26.92 -26.68
C SER A 271 2.71 -25.72 -27.19
N CYS A 272 2.68 -24.66 -26.40
CA CYS A 272 1.83 -23.49 -26.66
C CYS A 272 2.61 -22.27 -27.18
N GLY A 273 3.88 -22.10 -26.82
CA GLY A 273 4.71 -20.97 -27.20
C GLY A 273 5.76 -21.30 -28.27
N GLY A 274 5.97 -22.60 -28.58
CA GLY A 274 7.02 -23.04 -29.51
C GLY A 274 8.43 -22.57 -29.06
N THR A 275 9.31 -22.30 -30.05
CA THR A 275 10.67 -21.80 -29.78
C THR A 275 10.67 -20.45 -29.05
N PRO A 276 9.89 -19.43 -29.46
CA PRO A 276 9.82 -18.16 -28.73
C PRO A 276 9.41 -18.32 -27.27
N GLY A 277 8.41 -19.17 -26.97
CA GLY A 277 7.99 -19.41 -25.60
C GLY A 277 9.08 -20.02 -24.72
N LEU A 278 9.85 -20.95 -25.29
CA LEU A 278 11.00 -21.57 -24.60
C LEU A 278 12.14 -20.57 -24.36
N GLU A 279 12.47 -19.74 -25.34
CA GLU A 279 13.54 -18.74 -25.24
C GLU A 279 13.17 -17.62 -24.27
N ASN A 280 11.94 -17.12 -24.32
CA ASN A 280 11.46 -16.02 -23.48
C ASN A 280 11.07 -16.49 -22.06
N GLY A 281 10.74 -17.78 -21.88
CA GLY A 281 10.35 -18.35 -20.60
C GLY A 281 8.92 -17.99 -20.17
N PHE A 282 8.07 -17.50 -21.08
CA PHE A 282 6.64 -17.19 -20.82
C PHE A 282 5.79 -17.37 -22.09
N LEU A 283 4.47 -17.42 -21.90
CA LEU A 283 3.47 -17.40 -22.96
C LEU A 283 2.84 -16.00 -23.03
N ASP A 284 2.67 -15.45 -24.23
CA ASP A 284 2.03 -14.15 -24.42
C ASP A 284 0.56 -14.16 -23.99
N ASP A 285 -0.17 -15.25 -24.32
CA ASP A 285 -1.53 -15.49 -23.86
C ASP A 285 -1.67 -16.92 -23.30
N PRO A 286 -1.41 -17.14 -22.02
CA PRO A 286 -1.53 -18.46 -21.42
C PRO A 286 -2.96 -19.00 -21.39
N SER A 287 -4.00 -18.14 -21.55
CA SER A 287 -5.41 -18.57 -21.59
C SER A 287 -5.74 -19.40 -22.83
N GLN A 288 -4.97 -19.26 -23.91
CA GLN A 288 -5.10 -20.02 -25.14
C GLN A 288 -4.32 -21.35 -25.12
N CYS A 289 -3.59 -21.61 -24.03
CA CYS A 289 -2.78 -22.82 -23.93
C CYS A 289 -3.64 -24.01 -23.48
N HIS A 290 -3.77 -25.02 -24.33
CA HIS A 290 -4.52 -26.26 -24.08
C HIS A 290 -3.58 -27.47 -23.87
N PHE A 291 -2.57 -27.27 -23.02
CA PHE A 291 -1.60 -28.33 -22.71
C PHE A 291 -2.22 -29.44 -21.86
N ASP A 292 -2.08 -30.69 -22.30
CA ASP A 292 -2.52 -31.88 -21.52
C ASP A 292 -1.32 -32.48 -20.74
N PRO A 293 -1.31 -32.42 -19.41
CA PRO A 293 -0.28 -33.05 -18.58
C PRO A 293 -0.07 -34.53 -18.78
N ALA A 294 -1.08 -35.27 -19.32
CA ALA A 294 -0.98 -36.71 -19.61
C ALA A 294 0.17 -37.04 -20.59
N GLN A 295 0.58 -36.07 -21.43
CA GLN A 295 1.72 -36.25 -22.33
C GLN A 295 3.05 -36.49 -21.59
N LEU A 296 3.12 -36.10 -20.32
CA LEU A 296 4.31 -36.26 -19.47
C LEU A 296 4.22 -37.50 -18.56
N GLN A 297 3.17 -38.30 -18.65
CA GLN A 297 3.03 -39.46 -17.79
C GLN A 297 4.12 -40.52 -18.06
N CYS A 298 4.69 -41.06 -16.99
CA CYS A 298 5.70 -42.13 -17.08
C CYS A 298 5.18 -43.35 -17.81
N LYS A 299 5.96 -43.88 -18.73
CA LYS A 299 5.68 -45.13 -19.46
C LYS A 299 6.49 -46.27 -18.83
N GLY A 300 5.95 -46.90 -17.79
CA GLY A 300 6.65 -47.96 -17.07
C GLY A 300 6.89 -47.66 -15.61
N ARG A 301 7.96 -48.23 -15.02
CA ARG A 301 8.35 -47.91 -13.65
C ARG A 301 8.87 -46.48 -13.60
N ASP A 302 8.30 -45.71 -12.69
CA ASP A 302 8.73 -44.35 -12.39
C ASP A 302 10.09 -44.40 -11.69
N ASP A 303 11.14 -43.94 -12.38
CA ASP A 303 12.48 -43.78 -11.84
C ASP A 303 12.68 -42.36 -11.29
N GLY A 304 11.61 -41.52 -11.26
CA GLY A 304 11.65 -40.15 -10.77
C GLY A 304 12.33 -39.12 -11.68
N SER A 305 12.77 -39.53 -12.88
CA SER A 305 13.50 -38.65 -13.80
C SER A 305 12.74 -38.35 -15.09
N GLY A 306 12.24 -37.13 -15.20
CA GLY A 306 11.76 -36.59 -16.47
C GLY A 306 10.35 -36.94 -16.89
N CYS A 307 9.54 -37.54 -16.01
CA CYS A 307 8.09 -37.83 -16.24
C CYS A 307 7.29 -37.62 -14.94
N LEU A 308 5.96 -37.63 -15.08
CA LEU A 308 5.02 -37.48 -13.97
C LEU A 308 4.37 -38.83 -13.63
N SER A 309 4.19 -39.13 -12.35
CA SER A 309 3.36 -40.23 -11.93
C SER A 309 1.90 -40.00 -12.34
N ALA A 310 1.08 -41.08 -12.40
CA ALA A 310 -0.34 -40.94 -12.72
C ALA A 310 -1.06 -39.98 -11.75
N LYS A 311 -0.69 -39.98 -10.46
CA LYS A 311 -1.28 -39.09 -9.46
C LYS A 311 -0.82 -37.63 -9.62
N GLN A 312 0.41 -37.39 -10.06
CA GLN A 312 0.89 -36.06 -10.39
C GLN A 312 0.21 -35.51 -11.66
N VAL A 313 -0.06 -36.37 -12.65
CA VAL A 313 -0.84 -36.00 -13.82
C VAL A 313 -2.28 -35.62 -13.44
N GLU A 314 -2.91 -36.41 -12.55
CA GLU A 314 -4.24 -36.08 -12.01
C GLU A 314 -4.26 -34.73 -11.31
N GLU A 315 -3.27 -34.45 -10.45
CA GLU A 315 -3.17 -33.18 -9.76
C GLU A 315 -2.95 -32.02 -10.73
N ALA A 316 -2.07 -32.13 -11.71
CA ALA A 316 -1.84 -31.09 -12.71
C ALA A 316 -3.11 -30.80 -13.53
N LYS A 317 -3.83 -31.86 -13.98
CA LYS A 317 -5.11 -31.69 -14.67
C LYS A 317 -6.15 -30.99 -13.80
N ARG A 318 -6.19 -31.33 -12.51
CA ARG A 318 -7.11 -30.73 -11.56
C ARG A 318 -6.84 -29.26 -11.35
N LEU A 319 -5.57 -28.87 -11.26
CA LEU A 319 -5.16 -27.46 -11.11
C LEU A 319 -5.49 -26.62 -12.36
N TYR A 320 -5.34 -27.18 -13.56
CA TYR A 320 -5.67 -26.50 -14.81
C TYR A 320 -7.18 -26.48 -15.11
N SER A 321 -7.96 -27.29 -14.41
CA SER A 321 -9.41 -27.36 -14.62
C SER A 321 -10.17 -26.33 -13.79
N PRO A 322 -11.33 -25.84 -14.26
CA PRO A 322 -12.19 -25.00 -13.47
C PRO A 322 -12.66 -25.66 -12.18
N VAL A 323 -12.59 -24.92 -11.07
CA VAL A 323 -13.23 -25.30 -9.81
C VAL A 323 -14.73 -25.02 -9.94
N ARG A 324 -15.56 -26.02 -9.66
CA ARG A 324 -17.00 -25.93 -9.84
C ARG A 324 -17.75 -26.27 -8.55
N ASN A 325 -18.88 -25.61 -8.35
CA ASN A 325 -19.85 -26.01 -7.36
C ASN A 325 -20.39 -27.41 -7.72
N SER A 326 -20.26 -28.35 -6.81
CA SER A 326 -20.66 -29.75 -7.04
C SER A 326 -22.17 -29.96 -7.19
N VAL A 327 -22.99 -29.01 -6.75
CA VAL A 327 -24.45 -29.06 -6.80
C VAL A 327 -24.99 -28.33 -8.03
N THR A 328 -24.49 -27.07 -8.26
CA THR A 328 -25.02 -26.23 -9.34
C THR A 328 -24.24 -26.34 -10.66
N GLY A 329 -23.01 -26.86 -10.64
CA GLY A 329 -22.09 -26.88 -11.77
C GLY A 329 -21.46 -25.49 -12.09
N GLU A 330 -21.81 -24.45 -11.36
CA GLU A 330 -21.30 -23.10 -11.56
C GLU A 330 -19.78 -23.06 -11.36
N VAL A 331 -19.09 -22.31 -12.22
CA VAL A 331 -17.64 -22.10 -12.09
C VAL A 331 -17.36 -21.12 -10.94
N ILE A 332 -16.66 -21.60 -9.92
CA ILE A 332 -16.18 -20.78 -8.79
C ILE A 332 -14.88 -20.09 -9.19
N TYR A 333 -13.96 -20.84 -9.81
CA TYR A 333 -12.66 -20.33 -10.27
C TYR A 333 -12.28 -21.03 -11.59
N PRO A 334 -11.70 -20.32 -12.57
CA PRO A 334 -11.46 -20.87 -13.91
C PRO A 334 -10.35 -21.92 -14.00
N GLY A 335 -9.60 -22.14 -12.94
CA GLY A 335 -8.38 -22.95 -12.93
C GLY A 335 -7.14 -22.09 -13.20
N PHE A 336 -5.98 -22.70 -13.02
CA PHE A 336 -4.71 -22.06 -13.35
C PHE A 336 -4.38 -22.30 -14.82
N ALA A 337 -3.73 -21.34 -15.45
CA ALA A 337 -3.15 -21.56 -16.77
C ALA A 337 -1.94 -22.52 -16.68
N PRO A 338 -1.71 -23.33 -17.71
CA PRO A 338 -0.54 -24.21 -17.77
C PRO A 338 0.79 -23.49 -17.74
#